data_8c904e8a32b87216c6a5cc4342deef4f
#
_entry.id   8c904e8a32b87216c6a5cc4342deef4f
#
_cell.length_a   1.000
_cell.length_b   1.000
_cell.length_c   1.000
_cell.angle_alpha   90.00
_cell.angle_beta   90.00
_cell.angle_gamma   90.00
#
_symmetry.space_group_name_H-M   'P 1'
#
loop_
_entity.id
_entity.type
_entity.pdbx_description
1 polymer ?
#
loop_
_entity_poly.entity_id
_entity_poly.type
_entity_poly.pdbx_seq_one_letter_code
_entity_poly.pdbx_strand_id
1 'polypeptide(L)'
;MMSYEMAVGLLVVDQESYSQYRKEMRPLLEDAGGAFRYDFEVARVLRSEDGGAEINRAFVLQFPNKSSKERFFADPRYIEIRRRLFDPAVKARVLIAEYLNDGTARLP
;
A
#
# COMPACT_ATOMS: atom_id res chain seq x y z
N MET A 1 1.54 -1.89 21.58
CA MET A 1 0.54 -2.54 20.72
C MET A 1 1.22 -2.98 19.43
N MET A 2 1.01 -4.21 19.03
CA MET A 2 1.61 -4.74 17.79
C MET A 2 0.71 -4.46 16.61
N SER A 3 1.32 -4.15 15.48
CA SER A 3 0.66 -4.05 14.19
C SER A 3 1.51 -4.73 13.12
N TYR A 4 0.88 -5.10 12.01
CA TYR A 4 1.54 -5.66 10.84
C TYR A 4 1.55 -4.61 9.74
N GLU A 5 2.73 -4.30 9.21
CA GLU A 5 2.89 -3.20 8.28
C GLU A 5 3.52 -3.62 6.98
N MET A 6 3.11 -2.96 5.89
CA MET A 6 3.64 -3.14 4.55
C MET A 6 4.07 -1.79 3.99
N ALA A 7 5.33 -1.68 3.61
CA ALA A 7 5.84 -0.52 2.90
C ALA A 7 5.83 -0.84 1.40
N VAL A 8 5.15 -0.01 0.62
CA VAL A 8 4.88 -0.26 -0.81
C VAL A 8 5.27 0.96 -1.62
N GLY A 9 5.87 0.72 -2.79
CA GLY A 9 6.11 1.75 -3.79
C GLY A 9 5.35 1.44 -5.06
N LEU A 10 4.81 2.47 -5.71
CA LEU A 10 4.03 2.35 -6.94
C LEU A 10 4.49 3.36 -7.99
N LEU A 11 4.42 2.96 -9.26
CA LEU A 11 4.44 3.89 -10.37
C LEU A 11 3.00 4.06 -10.87
N VAL A 12 2.37 5.15 -10.49
CA VAL A 12 1.01 5.50 -10.87
C VAL A 12 1.07 6.28 -12.17
N VAL A 13 0.38 5.78 -13.19
CA VAL A 13 0.35 6.41 -14.52
C VAL A 13 -1.02 7.00 -14.87
N ASP A 14 -2.05 6.70 -14.10
CA ASP A 14 -3.38 7.28 -14.21
C ASP A 14 -3.82 7.73 -12.81
N GLN A 15 -3.57 9.01 -12.52
CA GLN A 15 -3.82 9.57 -11.19
C GLN A 15 -5.31 9.59 -10.85
N GLU A 16 -6.17 9.82 -11.84
CA GLU A 16 -7.62 9.89 -11.62
C GLU A 16 -8.18 8.53 -11.21
N SER A 17 -7.82 7.48 -11.95
CA SER A 17 -8.24 6.12 -11.63
C SER A 17 -7.69 5.66 -10.29
N TYR A 18 -6.44 5.99 -9.99
CA TYR A 18 -5.83 5.64 -8.71
C TYR A 18 -6.50 6.36 -7.54
N SER A 19 -6.86 7.62 -7.72
CA SER A 19 -7.59 8.38 -6.69
C SER A 19 -8.96 7.77 -6.41
N GLN A 20 -9.64 7.32 -7.46
CA GLN A 20 -10.92 6.63 -7.30
C GLN A 20 -10.74 5.28 -6.60
N TYR A 21 -9.66 4.55 -6.94
CA TYR A 21 -9.28 3.32 -6.23
C TYR A 21 -9.15 3.57 -4.73
N ARG A 22 -8.40 4.61 -4.36
CA ARG A 22 -8.19 4.98 -2.94
C ARG A 22 -9.50 5.26 -2.23
N LYS A 23 -10.40 5.94 -2.90
CA LYS A 23 -11.71 6.30 -2.33
C LYS A 23 -12.55 5.06 -2.10
N GLU A 24 -12.56 4.11 -3.03
CA GLU A 24 -13.40 2.92 -2.93
C GLU A 24 -12.82 1.85 -2.01
N MET A 25 -11.49 1.72 -1.94
CA MET A 25 -10.86 0.69 -1.11
C MET A 25 -10.80 1.07 0.37
N ARG A 26 -10.82 2.36 0.69
CA ARG A 26 -10.64 2.82 2.07
C ARG A 26 -11.67 2.26 3.05
N PRO A 27 -12.98 2.22 2.75
CA PRO A 27 -13.93 1.62 3.70
C PRO A 27 -13.64 0.16 3.99
N LEU A 28 -13.20 -0.60 2.99
CA LEU A 28 -12.84 -2.01 3.17
C LEU A 28 -11.58 -2.15 4.03
N LEU A 29 -10.60 -1.26 3.83
CA LEU A 29 -9.39 -1.23 4.63
C LEU A 29 -9.73 -0.94 6.10
N GLU A 30 -10.57 0.06 6.35
CA GLU A 30 -11.01 0.43 7.69
C GLU A 30 -11.79 -0.71 8.36
N ASP A 31 -12.66 -1.40 7.62
CA ASP A 31 -13.40 -2.55 8.12
C ASP A 31 -12.47 -3.70 8.55
N ALA A 32 -11.32 -3.83 7.91
CA ALA A 32 -10.30 -4.80 8.28
C ALA A 32 -9.41 -4.32 9.44
N GLY A 33 -9.69 -3.13 9.98
CA GLY A 33 -8.88 -2.53 11.03
C GLY A 33 -7.59 -1.90 10.51
N GLY A 34 -7.50 -1.72 9.18
CA GLY A 34 -6.32 -1.18 8.54
C GLY A 34 -6.36 0.33 8.35
N ALA A 35 -5.21 0.89 8.06
CA ALA A 35 -5.05 2.32 7.79
C ALA A 35 -3.78 2.58 7.00
N PHE A 36 -3.71 3.75 6.37
CA PHE A 36 -2.45 4.27 5.86
C PHE A 36 -1.71 4.94 7.01
N ARG A 37 -0.56 4.40 7.37
CA ARG A 37 0.27 5.00 8.41
C ARG A 37 1.10 6.15 7.85
N TYR A 38 1.60 5.99 6.63
CA TYR A 38 2.33 7.00 5.87
C TYR A 38 1.88 6.96 4.43
N ASP A 39 1.92 8.10 3.75
CA ASP A 39 1.56 8.22 2.34
C ASP A 39 2.33 9.38 1.73
N PHE A 40 3.14 9.09 0.71
CA PHE A 40 4.05 10.07 0.12
C PHE A 40 3.94 10.11 -1.39
N GLU A 41 4.08 11.30 -1.95
CA GLU A 41 4.46 11.46 -3.34
C GLU A 41 5.98 11.42 -3.40
N VAL A 42 6.54 10.66 -4.34
CA VAL A 42 7.97 10.52 -4.51
C VAL A 42 8.40 11.39 -5.67
N ALA A 43 9.19 12.43 -5.39
CA ALA A 43 9.67 13.34 -6.42
C ALA A 43 10.75 12.69 -7.29
N ARG A 44 11.60 11.87 -6.67
CA ARG A 44 12.74 11.26 -7.37
C ARG A 44 13.24 10.05 -6.61
N VAL A 45 13.48 8.96 -7.31
CA VAL A 45 14.15 7.78 -6.75
C VAL A 45 15.66 7.99 -6.88
N LEU A 46 16.35 7.99 -5.76
CA LEU A 46 17.80 8.15 -5.73
C LEU A 46 18.52 6.83 -5.95
N ARG A 47 17.92 5.73 -5.51
CA ARG A 47 18.47 4.38 -5.66
C ARG A 47 17.32 3.38 -5.63
N SER A 48 17.38 2.38 -6.51
CA SER A 48 16.45 1.24 -6.52
C SER A 48 17.22 -0.02 -6.90
N GLU A 49 16.96 -1.11 -6.18
CA GLU A 49 17.53 -2.42 -6.49
C GLU A 49 16.51 -3.33 -7.20
N ASP A 50 15.31 -2.82 -7.44
CA ASP A 50 14.17 -3.60 -7.93
C ASP A 50 13.95 -3.47 -9.44
N GLY A 51 15.06 -3.44 -10.22
CA GLY A 51 14.98 -3.44 -11.67
C GLY A 51 14.69 -2.10 -12.31
N GLY A 52 14.85 -1.00 -11.59
CA GLY A 52 14.82 0.34 -12.15
C GLY A 52 13.45 0.96 -12.37
N ALA A 53 12.40 0.40 -11.79
CA ALA A 53 11.10 1.06 -11.85
C ALA A 53 11.12 2.33 -11.01
N GLU A 54 10.82 3.49 -11.64
CA GLU A 54 10.73 4.76 -10.92
C GLU A 54 9.35 4.88 -10.27
N ILE A 55 9.30 4.68 -8.96
CA ILE A 55 8.05 4.88 -8.23
C ILE A 55 7.79 6.39 -8.05
N ASN A 56 6.52 6.77 -8.07
CA ASN A 56 6.10 8.14 -7.77
C ASN A 56 5.18 8.23 -6.56
N ARG A 57 4.88 7.09 -5.94
CA ARG A 57 4.05 7.00 -4.75
C ARG A 57 4.64 5.97 -3.80
N ALA A 58 4.70 6.29 -2.52
CA ALA A 58 5.15 5.35 -1.49
C ALA A 58 4.27 5.49 -0.26
N PHE A 59 3.93 4.36 0.36
CA PHE A 59 3.06 4.38 1.53
C PHE A 59 3.33 3.18 2.42
N VAL A 60 2.85 3.28 3.65
CA VAL A 60 2.85 2.17 4.61
C VAL A 60 1.42 1.87 5.00
N LEU A 61 0.97 0.66 4.73
CA LEU A 61 -0.30 0.14 5.22
C LEU A 61 -0.08 -0.51 6.58
N GLN A 62 -1.01 -0.28 7.50
CA GLN A 62 -0.97 -0.83 8.84
C GLN A 62 -2.22 -1.67 9.08
N PHE A 63 -2.03 -2.88 9.60
CA PHE A 63 -3.12 -3.80 9.97
C PHE A 63 -2.93 -4.24 11.42
N PRO A 64 -4.00 -4.66 12.10
CA PRO A 64 -3.87 -5.20 13.46
C PRO A 64 -2.93 -6.40 13.54
N ASN A 65 -2.94 -7.25 12.51
CA ASN A 65 -2.13 -8.45 12.43
C ASN A 65 -2.05 -8.94 10.98
N LYS A 66 -1.21 -9.93 10.74
CA LYS A 66 -1.02 -10.50 9.40
C LYS A 66 -2.29 -11.12 8.84
N SER A 67 -3.08 -11.77 9.68
CA SER A 67 -4.34 -12.39 9.25
C SER A 67 -5.33 -11.36 8.71
N SER A 68 -5.43 -10.20 9.35
CA SER A 68 -6.28 -9.09 8.86
C SER A 68 -5.81 -8.59 7.50
N LYS A 69 -4.50 -8.47 7.30
CA LYS A 69 -3.93 -8.09 6.00
C LYS A 69 -4.31 -9.11 4.93
N GLU A 70 -4.14 -10.40 5.21
CA GLU A 70 -4.45 -11.46 4.27
C GLU A 70 -5.94 -11.48 3.89
N ARG A 71 -6.82 -11.31 4.87
CA ARG A 71 -8.27 -11.24 4.62
C ARG A 71 -8.64 -10.03 3.76
N PHE A 72 -8.02 -8.88 4.02
CA PHE A 72 -8.28 -7.68 3.22
C PHE A 72 -7.95 -7.91 1.75
N PHE A 73 -6.76 -8.40 1.46
CA PHE A 73 -6.32 -8.61 0.07
C PHE A 73 -7.04 -9.76 -0.63
N ALA A 74 -7.64 -10.67 0.13
CA ALA A 74 -8.44 -11.79 -0.41
C ALA A 74 -9.93 -11.45 -0.53
N ASP A 75 -10.37 -10.32 -0.02
CA ASP A 75 -11.78 -9.91 -0.06
C ASP A 75 -12.22 -9.71 -1.53
N PRO A 76 -13.26 -10.44 -1.99
CA PRO A 76 -13.73 -10.30 -3.39
C PRO A 76 -14.10 -8.86 -3.76
N ARG A 77 -14.60 -8.07 -2.81
CA ARG A 77 -14.95 -6.66 -3.06
C ARG A 77 -13.70 -5.84 -3.34
N TYR A 78 -12.62 -6.10 -2.59
CA TYR A 78 -11.34 -5.43 -2.83
C TYR A 78 -10.75 -5.85 -4.18
N ILE A 79 -10.76 -7.16 -4.48
CA ILE A 79 -10.22 -7.69 -5.75
C ILE A 79 -10.92 -7.05 -6.94
N GLU A 80 -12.24 -6.84 -6.89
CA GLU A 80 -12.99 -6.18 -7.96
C GLU A 80 -12.58 -4.72 -8.13
N ILE A 81 -12.45 -3.98 -7.03
CA ILE A 81 -12.00 -2.58 -7.07
C ILE A 81 -10.60 -2.49 -7.65
N ARG A 82 -9.70 -3.36 -7.22
CA ARG A 82 -8.32 -3.42 -7.71
C ARG A 82 -8.26 -3.69 -9.20
N ARG A 83 -9.00 -4.69 -9.67
CA ARG A 83 -9.04 -5.04 -11.10
C ARG A 83 -9.51 -3.87 -11.95
N ARG A 84 -10.50 -3.16 -11.49
CA ARG A 84 -11.14 -2.07 -12.26
C ARG A 84 -10.35 -0.77 -12.20
N LEU A 85 -9.78 -0.42 -11.06
CA LEU A 85 -9.23 0.92 -10.83
C LEU A 85 -7.71 0.94 -10.56
N PHE A 86 -7.16 -0.10 -9.95
CA PHE A 86 -5.73 -0.15 -9.62
C PHE A 86 -4.90 -0.70 -10.77
N ASP A 87 -5.25 -1.88 -11.27
CA ASP A 87 -4.45 -2.55 -12.29
C ASP A 87 -4.22 -1.69 -13.54
N PRO A 88 -5.23 -0.97 -14.08
CA PRO A 88 -4.97 -0.09 -15.21
C PRO A 88 -4.21 1.18 -14.87
N ALA A 89 -4.19 1.59 -13.61
CA ALA A 89 -3.58 2.85 -13.18
C ALA A 89 -2.14 2.72 -12.71
N VAL A 90 -1.66 1.50 -12.42
CA VAL A 90 -0.36 1.25 -11.81
C VAL A 90 0.49 0.40 -12.75
N LYS A 91 1.58 0.98 -13.23
CA LYS A 91 2.48 0.31 -14.16
C LYS A 91 3.49 -0.58 -13.46
N ALA A 92 3.92 -0.21 -12.26
CA ALA A 92 4.88 -0.98 -11.47
C ALA A 92 4.56 -0.86 -9.99
N ARG A 93 4.86 -1.94 -9.26
CA ARG A 93 4.67 -1.98 -7.81
C ARG A 93 5.81 -2.76 -7.18
N VAL A 94 6.24 -2.28 -6.02
CA VAL A 94 7.35 -2.86 -5.26
C VAL A 94 6.90 -3.03 -3.83
N LEU A 95 7.09 -4.23 -3.29
CA LEU A 95 6.97 -4.44 -1.85
C LEU A 95 8.33 -4.13 -1.23
N ILE A 96 8.43 -2.98 -0.58
CA ILE A 96 9.69 -2.53 0.03
C ILE A 96 10.00 -3.33 1.28
N ALA A 97 8.99 -3.55 2.13
CA ALA A 97 9.15 -4.31 3.37
C ALA A 97 7.80 -4.76 3.92
N GLU A 98 7.82 -5.87 4.65
CA GLU A 98 6.72 -6.29 5.54
C GLU A 98 7.33 -6.61 6.89
N TYR A 99 6.68 -6.19 7.98
CA TYR A 99 7.24 -6.36 9.32
C TYR A 99 6.17 -6.20 10.40
N LEU A 100 6.51 -6.71 11.58
CA LEU A 100 5.73 -6.44 12.78
C LEU A 100 6.28 -5.17 13.44
N ASN A 101 5.39 -4.26 13.77
CA ASN A 101 5.72 -3.06 14.52
C ASN A 101 5.13 -3.20 15.93
N ASP A 102 5.97 -3.28 16.94
CA ASP A 102 5.56 -3.42 18.33
C ASP A 102 5.49 -2.07 19.06
N GLY A 103 5.68 -0.98 18.33
CA GLY A 103 5.65 0.36 18.89
C GLY A 103 6.97 0.82 19.49
N THR A 104 8.01 -0.02 19.46
CA THR A 104 9.32 0.31 20.04
C THR A 104 10.36 0.76 19.02
N ALA A 105 10.05 0.68 17.72
CA ALA A 105 10.99 1.07 16.67
C ALA A 105 11.31 2.56 16.75
N ARG A 106 12.56 2.87 17.03
CA ARG A 106 13.11 4.23 17.14
C ARG A 106 14.46 4.27 16.48
N LEU A 107 14.82 5.45 15.96
CA LEU A 107 16.21 5.67 15.60
C LEU A 107 17.06 5.69 16.86
N PRO A 108 18.24 5.06 16.83
CA PRO A 108 19.15 5.06 17.98
C PRO A 108 19.70 6.45 18.28
#